data_e78638dad240adfcc73db2d575ccbc9b
#
_entry.id   e78638dad240adfcc73db2d575ccbc9b
#
_cell.length_a   1.000
_cell.length_b   1.000
_cell.length_c   1.000
_cell.angle_alpha   90.00
_cell.angle_beta   90.00
_cell.angle_gamma   90.00
#
_symmetry.space_group_name_H-M   'P 1'
#
loop_
_entity.id
_entity.type
_entity.pdbx_description
1 polymer ?
#
loop_
_entity_poly.entity_id
_entity_poly.type
_entity_poly.pdbx_seq_one_letter_code
_entity_poly.pdbx_strand_id
1 'polypeptide(L)'
;MLLTGYLQDVLDIADTQRIHHRLQPRDIRYIESRSHTIFIYTIYGCIQTREYSLSAMAEQLGTSFIRCHRRYLINPEHITGFDRSTRYLLADKDTIPVSQSGIALLRDYI
;
A
#
# COMPACT_ATOMS: atom_id res chain seq x y z
N MET A 1 -11.26 -3.28 -23.96
CA MET A 1 -11.60 -1.88 -24.08
C MET A 1 -11.00 -1.06 -22.97
N LEU A 2 -10.77 0.18 -23.27
CA LEU A 2 -10.16 1.09 -22.31
C LEU A 2 -10.97 1.26 -21.03
N LEU A 3 -12.28 1.36 -21.17
CA LEU A 3 -13.14 1.56 -20.01
C LEU A 3 -13.08 0.38 -19.05
N THR A 4 -13.04 -0.85 -19.60
CA THR A 4 -12.98 -2.03 -18.75
C THR A 4 -11.69 -2.07 -17.95
N GLY A 5 -10.55 -1.82 -18.61
CA GLY A 5 -9.27 -1.79 -17.90
C GLY A 5 -9.23 -0.67 -16.86
N TYR A 6 -9.80 0.47 -17.20
CA TYR A 6 -9.84 1.59 -16.30
C TYR A 6 -10.66 1.26 -15.04
N LEU A 7 -11.80 0.61 -15.21
CA LEU A 7 -12.66 0.25 -14.08
C LEU A 7 -12.01 -0.79 -13.18
N GLN A 8 -11.19 -1.67 -13.74
CA GLN A 8 -10.50 -2.69 -12.95
C GLN A 8 -9.44 -2.09 -12.04
N ASP A 9 -9.01 -0.86 -12.32
CA ASP A 9 -8.00 -0.19 -11.48
C ASP A 9 -8.60 0.44 -10.24
N VAL A 10 -9.94 0.46 -10.13
CA VAL A 10 -10.60 1.04 -8.96
C VAL A 10 -10.78 -0.04 -7.91
N LEU A 11 -10.38 0.27 -6.69
CA LEU A 11 -10.48 -0.61 -5.54
C LEU A 11 -11.70 -0.19 -4.72
N ASP A 12 -12.61 -1.12 -4.47
CA ASP A 12 -13.80 -0.87 -3.66
C ASP A 12 -13.59 -1.50 -2.29
N ILE A 13 -13.47 -0.68 -1.26
CA ILE A 13 -13.15 -1.11 0.09
C ILE A 13 -14.24 -0.68 1.07
N ALA A 14 -14.78 -1.62 1.81
CA ALA A 14 -15.70 -1.32 2.90
C ALA A 14 -14.87 -1.08 4.17
N ASP A 15 -15.06 0.08 4.81
CA ASP A 15 -14.32 0.40 6.02
C ASP A 15 -14.97 -0.24 7.26
N THR A 16 -14.41 0.02 8.44
CA THR A 16 -14.89 -0.58 9.69
C THR A 16 -16.29 -0.08 10.08
N GLN A 17 -16.78 0.97 9.44
CA GLN A 17 -18.12 1.50 9.65
C GLN A 17 -19.05 1.13 8.52
N ARG A 18 -18.64 0.22 7.64
CA ARG A 18 -19.41 -0.29 6.50
C ARG A 18 -19.65 0.74 5.41
N ILE A 19 -18.84 1.78 5.37
CA ILE A 19 -18.87 2.76 4.30
C ILE A 19 -17.96 2.27 3.19
N HIS A 20 -18.45 2.26 1.96
CA HIS A 20 -17.69 1.83 0.79
C HIS A 20 -16.91 3.00 0.22
N HIS A 21 -15.63 2.77 -0.01
CA HIS A 21 -14.74 3.75 -0.62
C HIS A 21 -14.26 3.21 -1.95
N ARG A 22 -14.31 4.04 -2.96
CA ARG A 22 -13.78 3.71 -4.28
C ARG A 22 -12.45 4.41 -4.41
N LEU A 23 -11.37 3.64 -4.39
CA LEU A 23 -10.02 4.16 -4.34
C LEU A 23 -9.29 3.87 -5.64
N GLN A 24 -8.58 4.86 -6.14
CA GLN A 24 -7.63 4.63 -7.22
C GLN A 24 -6.29 4.25 -6.60
N PRO A 25 -5.67 3.17 -7.07
CA PRO A 25 -4.39 2.74 -6.47
C PRO A 25 -3.34 3.82 -6.43
N ARG A 26 -3.31 4.70 -7.42
CA ARG A 26 -2.32 5.80 -7.43
C ARG A 26 -2.48 6.76 -6.26
N ASP A 27 -3.67 6.81 -5.66
CA ASP A 27 -3.93 7.68 -4.52
C ASP A 27 -3.57 7.00 -3.20
N ILE A 28 -3.23 5.72 -3.22
CA ILE A 28 -2.82 4.98 -2.03
C ILE A 28 -1.31 5.11 -1.90
N ARG A 29 -0.88 5.59 -0.74
CA ARG A 29 0.55 5.78 -0.44
C ARG A 29 1.17 4.48 0.03
N TYR A 30 0.59 3.86 1.04
CA TYR A 30 1.00 2.56 1.53
C TYR A 30 -0.11 1.96 2.38
N ILE A 31 0.03 0.67 2.68
CA ILE A 31 -0.96 -0.09 3.44
C ILE A 31 -0.23 -0.84 4.54
N GLU A 32 -0.80 -0.80 5.74
CA GLU A 32 -0.23 -1.46 6.91
C GLU A 32 -1.23 -2.43 7.51
N SER A 33 -0.75 -3.62 7.91
CA SER A 33 -1.53 -4.57 8.67
C SER A 33 -1.11 -4.49 10.14
N ARG A 34 -2.08 -4.23 11.01
CA ARG A 34 -1.81 -4.10 12.44
C ARG A 34 -2.98 -4.65 13.23
N SER A 35 -2.73 -5.69 14.04
CA SER A 35 -3.74 -6.30 14.91
C SER A 35 -5.03 -6.64 14.16
N HIS A 36 -4.89 -7.33 13.02
CA HIS A 36 -6.02 -7.78 12.19
C HIS A 36 -6.80 -6.64 11.53
N THR A 37 -6.31 -5.43 11.60
CA THR A 37 -6.89 -4.29 10.91
C THR A 37 -5.94 -3.84 9.83
N ILE A 38 -6.49 -3.54 8.66
CA ILE A 38 -5.75 -3.00 7.55
C ILE A 38 -5.93 -1.49 7.53
N PHE A 39 -4.83 -0.76 7.50
CA PHE A 39 -4.81 0.69 7.44
C PHE A 39 -4.34 1.10 6.05
N ILE A 40 -5.21 1.75 5.29
CA ILE A 40 -4.93 2.20 3.94
C ILE A 40 -4.68 3.70 4.00
N TYR A 41 -3.42 4.09 3.80
CA TYR A 41 -3.03 5.50 3.85
C TYR A 41 -3.08 6.07 2.45
N THR A 42 -4.01 6.98 2.23
CA THR A 42 -4.20 7.63 0.93
C THR A 42 -3.74 9.07 1.01
N ILE A 43 -3.74 9.75 -0.14
CA ILE A 43 -3.44 11.18 -0.18
C ILE A 43 -4.55 12.01 0.48
N TYR A 44 -5.71 11.41 0.75
CA TYR A 44 -6.84 12.09 1.38
C TYR A 44 -7.00 11.76 2.85
N GLY A 45 -6.38 10.70 3.33
CA GLY A 45 -6.51 10.28 4.72
C GLY A 45 -6.35 8.78 4.85
N CYS A 46 -6.67 8.26 6.03
CA CYS A 46 -6.50 6.86 6.35
C CYS A 46 -7.85 6.16 6.42
N ILE A 47 -7.96 5.00 5.78
CA ILE A 47 -9.15 4.17 5.80
C ILE A 47 -8.80 2.87 6.51
N GLN A 48 -9.65 2.44 7.43
CA GLN A 48 -9.44 1.20 8.17
C GLN A 48 -10.46 0.17 7.72
N THR A 49 -10.01 -1.05 7.50
CA THR A 49 -10.89 -2.16 7.13
C THR A 49 -10.44 -3.43 7.81
N ARG A 50 -11.39 -4.33 8.09
CA ARG A 50 -11.11 -5.67 8.62
C ARG A 50 -11.56 -6.77 7.69
N GLU A 51 -12.01 -6.41 6.50
CA GLU A 51 -12.58 -7.39 5.57
C GLU A 51 -11.53 -8.02 4.67
N TYR A 52 -10.28 -7.54 4.73
CA TYR A 52 -9.23 -8.01 3.83
C TYR A 52 -7.95 -8.26 4.61
N SER A 53 -7.18 -9.24 4.16
CA SER A 53 -5.82 -9.44 4.65
C SER A 53 -4.87 -8.61 3.78
N LEU A 54 -3.65 -8.40 4.29
CA LEU A 54 -2.65 -7.70 3.50
C LEU A 54 -2.30 -8.50 2.24
N SER A 55 -2.30 -9.83 2.34
CA SER A 55 -2.04 -10.69 1.18
C SER A 55 -3.12 -10.56 0.12
N ALA A 56 -4.39 -10.47 0.55
CA ALA A 56 -5.50 -10.27 -0.39
C ALA A 56 -5.38 -8.91 -1.08
N MET A 57 -4.98 -7.87 -0.33
CA MET A 57 -4.76 -6.55 -0.91
C MET A 57 -3.62 -6.59 -1.92
N ALA A 58 -2.54 -7.30 -1.59
CA ALA A 58 -1.41 -7.43 -2.50
C ALA A 58 -1.83 -8.08 -3.81
N GLU A 59 -2.67 -9.11 -3.75
CA GLU A 59 -3.16 -9.76 -4.95
C GLU A 59 -3.98 -8.80 -5.82
N GLN A 60 -4.87 -8.04 -5.20
CA GLN A 60 -5.71 -7.12 -5.95
C GLN A 60 -4.91 -5.98 -6.58
N LEU A 61 -3.92 -5.48 -5.87
CA LEU A 61 -3.11 -4.36 -6.36
C LEU A 61 -2.04 -4.80 -7.35
N GLY A 62 -1.69 -6.08 -7.34
CA GLY A 62 -0.74 -6.64 -8.29
C GLY A 62 0.63 -5.99 -8.17
N THR A 63 1.27 -5.81 -9.31
CA THR A 63 2.65 -5.29 -9.37
C THR A 63 2.75 -3.80 -9.11
N SER A 64 1.62 -3.11 -8.94
CA SER A 64 1.63 -1.68 -8.64
C SER A 64 2.15 -1.40 -7.23
N PHE A 65 2.12 -2.40 -6.37
CA PHE A 65 2.58 -2.27 -4.99
C PHE A 65 3.63 -3.31 -4.68
N ILE A 66 4.49 -3.01 -3.72
CA ILE A 66 5.59 -3.88 -3.33
C ILE A 66 5.46 -4.24 -1.86
N ARG A 67 5.55 -5.54 -1.56
CA ARG A 67 5.55 -6.03 -0.18
C ARG A 67 6.94 -5.77 0.41
N CYS A 68 7.13 -4.59 0.99
CA CYS A 68 8.43 -4.20 1.52
C CYS A 68 8.69 -4.72 2.93
N HIS A 69 7.66 -5.24 3.56
CA HIS A 69 7.74 -5.78 4.91
C HIS A 69 6.53 -6.69 5.09
N ARG A 70 6.59 -7.64 6.01
CA ARG A 70 5.45 -8.55 6.19
C ARG A 70 4.16 -7.84 6.56
N ARG A 71 4.26 -6.61 7.08
CA ARG A 71 3.10 -5.82 7.50
C ARG A 71 2.83 -4.63 6.60
N TYR A 72 3.59 -4.44 5.53
CA TYR A 72 3.47 -3.23 4.72
C TYR A 72 3.48 -3.53 3.23
N LEU A 73 2.61 -2.83 2.52
CA LEU A 73 2.65 -2.70 1.07
C LEU A 73 2.92 -1.25 0.74
N ILE A 74 3.91 -0.98 -0.10
CA ILE A 74 4.27 0.38 -0.49
C ILE A 74 3.95 0.60 -1.97
N ASN A 75 3.39 1.76 -2.25
CA ASN A 75 3.28 2.24 -3.62
C ASN A 75 4.60 2.91 -4.01
N PRO A 76 5.35 2.34 -4.97
CA PRO A 76 6.67 2.91 -5.31
C PRO A 76 6.61 4.36 -5.73
N GLU A 77 5.49 4.81 -6.30
CA GLU A 77 5.37 6.20 -6.75
C GLU A 77 5.38 7.20 -5.60
N HIS A 78 5.15 6.72 -4.38
CA HIS A 78 5.16 7.58 -3.20
C HIS A 78 6.43 7.47 -2.39
N ILE A 79 7.43 6.75 -2.88
CA ILE A 79 8.73 6.66 -2.22
C ILE A 79 9.48 7.96 -2.45
N THR A 80 9.87 8.62 -1.36
CA THR A 80 10.64 9.87 -1.44
C THR A 80 12.06 9.72 -0.95
N GLY A 81 12.41 8.60 -0.32
CA GLY A 81 13.77 8.37 0.12
C GLY A 81 13.93 7.05 0.83
N PHE A 82 15.18 6.71 1.15
CA PHE A 82 15.49 5.48 1.86
C PHE A 82 16.72 5.71 2.72
N ASP A 83 16.60 5.41 4.02
CA ASP A 83 17.72 5.52 4.95
C ASP A 83 18.40 4.16 5.04
N ARG A 84 19.59 4.06 4.48
CA ARG A 84 20.33 2.79 4.42
C ARG A 84 20.81 2.32 5.78
N SER A 85 21.02 3.23 6.71
CA SER A 85 21.50 2.85 8.04
C SER A 85 20.40 2.25 8.91
N THR A 86 19.20 2.80 8.83
CA THR A 86 18.06 2.32 9.61
C THR A 86 17.20 1.33 8.86
N ARG A 87 17.33 1.27 7.53
CA ARG A 87 16.49 0.50 6.64
C ARG A 87 15.03 0.96 6.68
N TYR A 88 14.84 2.26 6.85
CA TYR A 88 13.51 2.84 6.77
C TYR A 88 13.32 3.51 5.44
N LEU A 89 12.17 3.25 4.85
CA LEU A 89 11.73 3.88 3.64
C LEU A 89 10.98 5.15 3.99
N LEU A 90 11.18 6.19 3.21
CA LEU A 90 10.43 7.43 3.37
C LEU A 90 9.34 7.46 2.34
N ALA A 91 8.09 7.56 2.81
CA ALA A 91 6.92 7.76 1.95
C ALA A 91 6.35 9.11 2.34
N ASP A 92 6.75 10.14 1.61
CA ASP A 92 6.48 11.53 1.97
C ASP A 92 7.06 11.82 3.34
N LYS A 93 6.23 12.09 4.34
CA LYS A 93 6.71 12.39 5.70
C LYS A 93 6.66 11.19 6.64
N ASP A 94 6.20 10.05 6.14
CA ASP A 94 6.08 8.84 6.96
C ASP A 94 7.28 7.93 6.74
N THR A 95 7.63 7.16 7.76
CA THR A 95 8.72 6.18 7.68
C THR A 95 8.13 4.78 7.77
N ILE A 96 8.64 3.89 6.91
CA ILE A 96 8.13 2.54 6.79
C ILE A 96 9.29 1.57 6.91
N PRO A 97 9.22 0.57 7.81
CA PRO A 97 10.30 -0.40 7.93
C PRO A 97 10.37 -1.29 6.70
N VAL A 98 11.57 -1.68 6.32
CA VAL A 98 11.79 -2.56 5.18
C VAL A 98 12.53 -3.79 5.66
N SER A 99 11.98 -4.96 5.35
CA SER A 99 12.65 -6.23 5.68
C SER A 99 13.82 -6.46 4.73
N GLN A 100 14.67 -7.42 5.09
CA GLN A 100 15.80 -7.74 4.24
C GLN A 100 15.36 -8.20 2.85
N SER A 101 14.31 -9.02 2.78
CA SER A 101 13.76 -9.45 1.50
C SER A 101 13.09 -8.29 0.77
N GLY A 102 12.52 -7.34 1.53
CA GLY A 102 11.91 -6.16 0.93
C GLY A 102 12.91 -5.26 0.23
N ILE A 103 14.14 -5.18 0.76
CA ILE A 103 15.19 -4.39 0.12
C ILE A 103 15.46 -4.89 -1.30
N ALA A 104 15.51 -6.21 -1.47
CA ALA A 104 15.73 -6.78 -2.79
C ALA A 104 14.61 -6.40 -3.77
N LEU A 105 13.36 -6.39 -3.29
CA LEU A 105 12.21 -6.03 -4.11
C LEU A 105 12.20 -4.55 -4.47
N LEU A 106 12.80 -3.70 -3.64
CA LEU A 106 12.80 -2.26 -3.84
C LEU A 106 14.03 -1.74 -4.58
N ARG A 107 14.91 -2.64 -5.03
CA ARG A 107 16.20 -2.26 -5.55
C ARG A 107 16.12 -1.19 -6.64
N ASP A 108 15.13 -1.24 -7.50
CA ASP A 108 14.99 -0.30 -8.60
C ASP A 108 14.44 1.05 -8.16
N TYR A 109 14.02 1.18 -6.90
CA TYR A 109 13.38 2.40 -6.40
C TYR A 109 14.18 3.10 -5.31
N ILE A 110 15.27 2.49 -4.86
CA ILE A 110 16.07 3.06 -3.76
C ILE A 110 17.58 3.12 -4.07
#